data_3cd35eb210a5e3332e1b8fca67306f5a
#
_entry.id   3cd35eb210a5e3332e1b8fca67306f5a
#
_cell.length_a   1.000
_cell.length_b   1.000
_cell.length_c   1.000
_cell.angle_alpha   90.00
_cell.angle_beta   90.00
_cell.angle_gamma   90.00
#
_symmetry.space_group_name_H-M   'P 1'
#
loop_
_entity.id
_entity.type
_entity.pdbx_description
1 polymer ?
#
loop_
_entity_poly.entity_id
_entity_poly.type
_entity_poly.pdbx_seq_one_letter_code
_entity_poly.pdbx_strand_id
1 'polypeptide(L)'
;MKYQLGWDKAMVDFSKGLVPVIVQDYNTNQVLMLGYTNEEAYSKTLETNCVYFYSRSRDKLWKKGETSENILKVKELYLDCDSDTVLIKALPEGPTCHTGETSCFFNQIV
;
A
#
# COMPACT_ATOMS: atom_id res chain seq x y z
N MET A 1 -2.58 5.14 -12.87
CA MET A 1 -1.22 5.33 -12.78
C MET A 1 -0.52 4.69 -13.89
N LYS A 2 0.52 5.32 -14.38
CA LYS A 2 1.17 4.74 -15.40
C LYS A 2 2.49 4.59 -15.06
N TYR A 3 3.07 3.54 -15.23
CA TYR A 3 4.35 3.49 -14.97
C TYR A 3 5.08 3.19 -16.05
N GLN A 4 6.15 3.41 -15.87
CA GLN A 4 6.84 3.48 -16.81
C GLN A 4 7.97 3.21 -17.06
N LEU A 5 8.21 3.35 -17.81
CA LEU A 5 9.20 3.38 -18.37
C LEU A 5 10.12 2.44 -18.09
N GLY A 6 10.47 1.56 -18.22
CA GLY A 6 11.45 0.70 -17.92
C GLY A 6 11.28 0.06 -16.63
N TRP A 7 10.38 0.56 -15.91
CA TRP A 7 10.12 0.00 -14.67
C TRP A 7 9.23 -1.12 -14.85
N ASP A 8 9.39 -2.15 -14.12
CA ASP A 8 8.40 -3.15 -14.16
C ASP A 8 8.36 -3.80 -12.80
N LYS A 9 7.42 -4.62 -12.56
CA LYS A 9 7.20 -5.23 -11.29
C LYS A 9 8.30 -6.09 -10.84
N ALA A 10 9.10 -6.55 -11.74
CA ALA A 10 10.22 -7.39 -11.40
C ALA A 10 11.29 -6.63 -10.64
N MET A 11 11.17 -5.30 -10.59
CA MET A 11 12.12 -4.52 -9.83
C MET A 11 11.95 -4.69 -8.33
N VAL A 12 10.79 -5.14 -7.86
CA VAL A 12 10.60 -5.37 -6.43
C VAL A 12 11.20 -6.71 -6.05
N ASP A 13 11.99 -6.70 -4.98
CA ASP A 13 12.64 -7.92 -4.52
C ASP A 13 11.75 -8.66 -3.54
N PHE A 14 11.12 -9.72 -3.99
CA PHE A 14 10.29 -10.56 -3.14
C PHE A 14 11.03 -11.79 -2.62
N SER A 15 12.34 -11.85 -2.80
CA SER A 15 13.10 -13.05 -2.45
C SER A 15 13.08 -13.36 -0.95
N LYS A 16 12.83 -12.36 -0.12
CA LYS A 16 12.80 -12.59 1.32
C LYS A 16 11.37 -12.78 1.85
N GLY A 17 10.40 -12.89 0.98
CA GLY A 17 9.02 -13.10 1.38
C GLY A 17 8.19 -11.84 1.16
N LEU A 18 7.27 -11.59 2.08
CA LEU A 18 6.39 -10.44 1.94
C LEU A 18 7.16 -9.13 2.06
N VAL A 19 6.71 -8.14 1.31
CA VAL A 19 7.36 -6.84 1.27
C VAL A 19 6.47 -5.83 1.99
N PRO A 20 7.03 -5.03 2.90
CA PRO A 20 6.23 -4.03 3.59
C PRO A 20 5.85 -2.88 2.66
N VAL A 21 4.66 -2.36 2.86
CA VAL A 21 4.13 -1.25 2.09
C VAL A 21 3.70 -0.17 3.05
N ILE A 22 4.30 1.01 2.93
CA ILE A 22 3.91 2.16 3.71
C ILE A 22 2.99 2.99 2.84
N VAL A 23 1.83 3.39 3.36
CA VAL A 23 0.92 4.24 2.61
C VAL A 23 0.88 5.62 3.26
N GLN A 24 1.06 6.64 2.45
CA GLN A 24 1.13 8.02 2.88
C GLN A 24 0.10 8.82 2.09
N ASP A 25 -0.55 9.77 2.73
CA ASP A 25 -1.54 10.63 2.07
C ASP A 25 -0.81 11.52 1.06
N TYR A 26 -1.25 11.50 -0.18
CA TYR A 26 -0.61 12.26 -1.24
C TYR A 26 -0.67 13.78 -0.99
N ASN A 27 -1.76 14.26 -0.40
CA ASN A 27 -1.95 15.69 -0.20
C ASN A 27 -1.32 16.21 1.09
N THR A 28 -1.35 15.45 2.17
CA THR A 28 -0.92 15.93 3.47
C THR A 28 0.42 15.37 3.92
N ASN A 29 0.89 14.32 3.25
CA ASN A 29 2.08 13.57 3.62
C ASN A 29 1.93 12.83 4.96
N GLN A 30 0.73 12.72 5.48
CA GLN A 30 0.51 11.96 6.69
C GLN A 30 0.69 10.47 6.40
N VAL A 31 1.39 9.75 7.27
CA VAL A 31 1.52 8.31 7.11
C VAL A 31 0.21 7.69 7.56
N LEU A 32 -0.39 6.87 6.72
CA LEU A 32 -1.72 6.33 6.96
C LEU A 32 -1.71 4.92 7.52
N MET A 33 -0.86 4.06 6.98
CA MET A 33 -0.80 2.67 7.45
C MET A 33 0.43 1.96 6.93
N LEU A 34 0.67 0.77 7.47
CA LEU A 34 1.65 -0.14 6.92
C LEU A 34 0.97 -1.49 6.73
N GLY A 35 1.18 -2.11 5.60
CA GLY A 35 0.69 -3.45 5.31
C GLY A 35 1.77 -4.24 4.60
N TYR A 36 1.41 -5.42 4.09
CA TYR A 36 2.37 -6.27 3.39
C TYR A 36 1.81 -6.67 2.03
N THR A 37 2.69 -6.93 1.09
CA THR A 37 2.29 -7.33 -0.25
C THR A 37 3.13 -8.50 -0.73
N ASN A 38 2.56 -9.29 -1.62
CA ASN A 38 3.30 -10.31 -2.37
C ASN A 38 3.20 -9.92 -3.84
N GLU A 39 3.76 -10.73 -4.72
CA GLU A 39 3.75 -10.43 -6.13
C GLU A 39 2.35 -10.23 -6.68
N GLU A 40 1.40 -11.05 -6.27
CA GLU A 40 0.04 -10.97 -6.77
C GLU A 40 -0.65 -9.69 -6.32
N ALA A 41 -0.53 -9.35 -5.05
CA ALA A 41 -1.14 -8.14 -4.50
C ALA A 41 -0.51 -6.89 -5.13
N TYR A 42 0.80 -6.92 -5.33
CA TYR A 42 1.51 -5.83 -5.95
C TYR A 42 1.05 -5.63 -7.40
N SER A 43 0.92 -6.73 -8.15
CA SER A 43 0.43 -6.66 -9.52
C SER A 43 -0.98 -6.09 -9.58
N LYS A 44 -1.84 -6.48 -8.65
CA LYS A 44 -3.20 -5.96 -8.61
C LYS A 44 -3.22 -4.48 -8.31
N THR A 45 -2.34 -4.02 -7.43
CA THR A 45 -2.22 -2.60 -7.11
C THR A 45 -1.86 -1.81 -8.37
N LEU A 46 -0.90 -2.30 -9.14
CA LEU A 46 -0.47 -1.61 -10.35
C LEU A 46 -1.53 -1.65 -11.43
N GLU A 47 -2.27 -2.75 -11.52
CA GLU A 47 -3.30 -2.92 -12.51
C GLU A 47 -4.50 -2.03 -12.27
N THR A 48 -4.92 -1.88 -11.03
CA THR A 48 -6.18 -1.24 -10.69
C THR A 48 -6.02 0.18 -10.16
N ASN A 49 -4.81 0.58 -9.79
CA ASN A 49 -4.52 1.85 -9.13
C ASN A 49 -5.19 1.95 -7.75
N CYS A 50 -5.57 0.82 -7.19
CA CYS A 50 -6.10 0.76 -5.82
C CYS A 50 -5.18 -0.15 -5.03
N VAL A 51 -4.95 0.16 -3.76
CA VAL A 51 -3.99 -0.58 -2.95
C VAL A 51 -4.54 -1.92 -2.54
N TYR A 52 -3.80 -2.99 -2.87
CA TYR A 52 -4.10 -4.33 -2.43
C TYR A 52 -2.98 -4.79 -1.52
N PHE A 53 -3.31 -5.63 -0.56
CA PHE A 53 -2.35 -6.19 0.38
C PHE A 53 -2.49 -7.70 0.44
N TYR A 54 -1.52 -8.34 1.07
CA TYR A 54 -1.62 -9.77 1.35
C TYR A 54 -1.65 -9.93 2.87
N SER A 55 -2.65 -10.65 3.37
CA SER A 55 -2.79 -10.90 4.80
C SER A 55 -2.12 -12.21 5.15
N ARG A 56 -1.08 -12.16 6.01
CA ARG A 56 -0.41 -13.37 6.44
C ARG A 56 -1.32 -14.24 7.30
N SER A 57 -2.09 -13.61 8.17
CA SER A 57 -2.92 -14.38 9.09
C SER A 57 -4.07 -15.10 8.39
N ARG A 58 -4.59 -14.49 7.32
CA ARG A 58 -5.67 -15.10 6.56
C ARG A 58 -5.21 -15.78 5.30
N ASP A 59 -3.93 -15.65 5.00
CA ASP A 59 -3.32 -16.24 3.81
C ASP A 59 -4.13 -15.89 2.56
N LYS A 60 -4.44 -14.60 2.40
CA LYS A 60 -5.19 -14.20 1.22
C LYS A 60 -4.93 -12.75 0.87
N LEU A 61 -5.15 -12.46 -0.40
CA LEU A 61 -5.04 -11.14 -0.94
C LEU A 61 -6.29 -10.37 -0.59
N TRP A 62 -6.18 -9.09 -0.30
CA TRP A 62 -7.36 -8.28 -0.05
C TRP A 62 -7.14 -6.85 -0.54
N LYS A 63 -8.22 -6.25 -1.01
CA LYS A 63 -8.20 -4.87 -1.46
C LYS A 63 -8.53 -3.98 -0.28
N LYS A 64 -7.71 -2.98 -0.04
CA LYS A 64 -8.00 -2.04 1.04
C LYS A 64 -9.30 -1.32 0.70
N GLY A 65 -10.25 -1.36 1.62
CA GLY A 65 -11.54 -0.74 1.42
C GLY A 65 -12.59 -1.61 0.76
N GLU A 66 -12.31 -2.89 0.53
CA GLU A 66 -13.27 -3.74 -0.17
C GLU A 66 -14.59 -3.90 0.60
N THR A 67 -14.54 -3.76 1.94
CA THR A 67 -15.75 -3.85 2.74
C THR A 67 -16.23 -2.48 3.15
N SER A 68 -15.32 -1.61 3.59
CA SER A 68 -15.68 -0.29 4.09
C SER A 68 -15.87 0.75 3.00
N GLU A 69 -15.43 0.44 1.79
CA GLU A 69 -15.42 1.34 0.65
C GLU A 69 -14.43 2.51 0.82
N ASN A 70 -13.61 2.46 1.85
CA ASN A 70 -12.58 3.49 2.05
C ASN A 70 -11.30 3.04 1.35
N ILE A 71 -11.34 3.04 0.02
CA ILE A 71 -10.21 2.57 -0.78
C ILE A 71 -9.08 3.60 -0.79
N LEU A 72 -7.91 3.15 -1.16
CA LEU A 72 -6.75 4.01 -1.29
C LEU A 72 -6.35 4.03 -2.76
N LYS A 73 -6.48 5.18 -3.40
CA LYS A 73 -6.14 5.31 -4.81
C LYS A 73 -4.70 5.73 -4.96
N VAL A 74 -3.94 4.97 -5.74
CA VAL A 74 -2.51 5.20 -5.91
C VAL A 74 -2.27 6.42 -6.78
N LYS A 75 -1.45 7.33 -6.29
CA LYS A 75 -1.00 8.49 -7.06
C LYS A 75 0.48 8.35 -7.43
N GLU A 76 1.30 7.88 -6.51
CA GLU A 76 2.73 7.69 -6.75
C GLU A 76 3.17 6.45 -6.00
N LEU A 77 4.18 5.79 -6.52
CA LEU A 77 4.71 4.59 -5.89
C LEU A 77 6.23 4.61 -6.01
N TYR A 78 6.91 4.37 -4.91
CA TYR A 78 8.36 4.38 -4.87
C TYR A 78 8.87 3.10 -4.24
N LEU A 79 10.06 2.67 -4.65
CA LEU A 79 10.77 1.58 -4.00
C LEU A 79 11.92 2.18 -3.21
N ASP A 80 12.31 1.54 -2.13
CA ASP A 80 13.45 2.03 -1.38
C ASP A 80 14.76 1.61 -2.07
N CYS A 81 15.90 1.90 -1.46
CA CYS A 81 17.19 1.77 -2.12
C CYS A 81 17.53 0.35 -2.55
N ASP A 82 17.01 -0.66 -1.87
CA ASP A 82 17.29 -2.05 -2.23
C ASP A 82 16.04 -2.78 -2.72
N SER A 83 14.99 -2.04 -3.04
CA SER A 83 13.77 -2.57 -3.68
C SER A 83 13.01 -3.60 -2.87
N ASP A 84 13.13 -3.56 -1.57
CA ASP A 84 12.40 -4.49 -0.70
C ASP A 84 11.37 -3.81 0.21
N THR A 85 11.06 -2.54 -0.04
CA THR A 85 10.01 -1.83 0.68
C THR A 85 9.34 -0.86 -0.30
N VAL A 86 8.04 -0.77 -0.22
CA VAL A 86 7.26 0.06 -1.13
C VAL A 86 6.66 1.22 -0.36
N LEU A 87 6.73 2.41 -0.94
CA LEU A 87 6.02 3.57 -0.42
C LEU A 87 4.98 3.96 -1.45
N ILE A 88 3.72 4.00 -1.04
CA ILE A 88 2.64 4.41 -1.91
C ILE A 88 2.09 5.73 -1.40
N LYS A 89 2.06 6.74 -2.26
CA LYS A 89 1.38 7.98 -1.95
C LYS A 89 0.00 7.87 -2.58
N ALA A 90 -1.03 7.96 -1.75
CA ALA A 90 -2.39 7.63 -2.17
C ALA A 90 -3.39 8.70 -1.77
N LEU A 91 -4.54 8.66 -2.42
CA LEU A 91 -5.67 9.50 -2.05
C LEU A 91 -6.68 8.61 -1.34
N PRO A 92 -6.84 8.77 -0.02
CA PRO A 92 -7.80 7.95 0.71
C PRO A 92 -9.21 8.46 0.46
N GLU A 93 -10.16 7.57 0.34
CA GLU A 93 -11.54 7.94 0.12
C GLU A 93 -12.33 8.01 1.42
N GLY A 94 -11.65 7.92 2.54
CA GLY A 94 -12.25 8.02 3.87
C GLY A 94 -11.22 7.61 4.88
N PRO A 95 -11.62 7.43 6.13
CA PRO A 95 -10.67 7.02 7.18
C PRO A 95 -9.98 5.73 6.81
N THR A 96 -8.66 5.68 6.98
CA THR A 96 -7.89 4.50 6.60
C THR A 96 -8.01 3.39 7.63
N CYS A 97 -8.02 3.74 8.90
CA CYS A 97 -8.06 2.74 9.95
C CYS A 97 -9.47 2.20 10.14
N HIS A 98 -9.58 0.89 10.43
CA HIS A 98 -10.89 0.27 10.66
C HIS A 98 -11.59 0.85 11.89
N THR A 99 -10.86 1.58 12.74
CA THR A 99 -11.46 2.22 13.92
C THR A 99 -12.14 3.53 13.56
N GLY A 100 -12.02 4.00 12.32
CA GLY A 100 -12.59 5.26 11.89
C GLY A 100 -11.61 6.42 11.93
N GLU A 101 -10.37 6.19 12.38
CA GLU A 101 -9.35 7.23 12.39
C GLU A 101 -8.76 7.41 11.00
N THR A 102 -8.33 8.62 10.68
CA THR A 102 -7.72 8.91 9.40
C THR A 102 -6.49 8.05 9.17
N SER A 103 -5.66 7.91 10.19
CA SER A 103 -4.43 7.13 10.13
C SER A 103 -4.49 6.02 11.14
N CYS A 104 -3.82 4.91 10.83
CA CYS A 104 -3.67 3.83 11.80
C CYS A 104 -2.67 4.21 12.90
N PHE A 105 -1.85 5.24 12.67
CA PHE A 105 -0.82 5.64 13.62
C PHE A 105 -1.34 6.80 14.47
N PHE A 106 -2.22 6.51 15.41
CA PHE A 106 -2.79 7.55 16.26
C PHE A 106 -2.48 7.38 17.75
N ASN A 107 -1.73 6.35 18.12
CA ASN A 107 -1.36 6.16 19.52
C ASN A 107 0.01 6.78 19.77
N GLN A 108 0.01 8.04 20.19
CA GLN A 108 1.25 8.77 20.40
C GLN A 108 1.90 8.37 21.71
N ILE A 109 3.17 7.99 21.67
CA ILE A 109 3.88 7.51 22.84
C ILE A 109 4.79 8.58 23.43
N VAL A 110 5.38 9.38 22.60
CA VAL A 110 6.23 10.48 23.06
C VAL A 110 5.89 11.77 22.36
#